data_adc3cbc579f765348f45bf5ce068d978
#
_entry.id   adc3cbc579f765348f45bf5ce068d978
#
_cell.length_a   1.000
_cell.length_b   1.000
_cell.length_c   1.000
_cell.angle_alpha   90.00
_cell.angle_beta   90.00
_cell.angle_gamma   90.00
#
_symmetry.space_group_name_H-M   'P 1'
#
loop_
_entity.id
_entity.type
_entity.pdbx_description
1 polymer ?
#
loop_
_entity_poly.entity_id
_entity_poly.type
_entity_poly.pdbx_seq_one_letter_code
_entity_poly.pdbx_strand_id
1 'polypeptide(L)'
;YGAANDQRKTAEERDLNRNFPGDADGCDAARIAAEIFSDIAQRQPALLLDLHEAHEASDNGADALGNSLICDASGETGELIWEMLLASENGTLYASPLTLYGSPPRGSINRTVTEQLEIPAITVETLRTEPLAQRVRNHLEIVKYVLQYENML
;
A
#
# COMPACT_ATOMS: atom_id res chain seq x y z
N TYR A 1 -6.04 12.00 13.85
CA TYR A 1 -7.30 12.67 13.50
C TYR A 1 -8.15 11.79 12.58
N GLY A 2 -7.63 11.36 11.43
CA GLY A 2 -8.40 10.60 10.44
C GLY A 2 -9.05 9.34 10.98
N ALA A 3 -8.29 8.48 11.63
CA ALA A 3 -8.81 7.23 12.22
C ALA A 3 -9.89 7.47 13.30
N ALA A 4 -9.73 8.52 14.13
CA ALA A 4 -10.71 8.86 15.18
C ALA A 4 -12.02 9.46 14.61
N ASN A 5 -11.99 9.93 13.37
CA ASN A 5 -13.14 10.56 12.72
C ASN A 5 -13.63 9.81 11.48
N ASP A 6 -13.09 8.60 11.23
CA ASP A 6 -13.33 7.79 10.02
C ASP A 6 -13.16 8.61 8.73
N GLN A 7 -12.04 9.35 8.66
CA GLN A 7 -11.73 10.23 7.54
C GLN A 7 -10.37 9.89 6.94
N ARG A 8 -10.28 9.90 5.61
CA ARG A 8 -9.04 9.73 4.85
C ARG A 8 -8.09 10.91 5.04
N LYS A 9 -8.63 12.12 5.18
CA LYS A 9 -7.87 13.37 5.24
C LYS A 9 -7.45 13.74 6.66
N THR A 10 -6.42 14.57 6.76
CA THR A 10 -5.97 15.20 8.00
C THR A 10 -6.93 16.30 8.47
N ALA A 11 -6.63 16.92 9.62
CA ALA A 11 -7.43 18.03 10.15
C ALA A 11 -7.46 19.25 9.21
N GLU A 12 -6.42 19.46 8.41
CA GLU A 12 -6.34 20.51 7.39
C GLU A 12 -6.88 20.09 6.01
N GLU A 13 -7.72 19.05 5.97
CA GLU A 13 -8.36 18.53 4.75
C GLU A 13 -7.35 18.06 3.65
N ARG A 14 -6.16 17.60 4.07
CA ARG A 14 -5.10 17.11 3.18
C ARG A 14 -5.02 15.60 3.17
N ASP A 15 -4.75 15.02 2.00
CA ASP A 15 -4.47 13.61 1.84
C ASP A 15 -2.98 13.34 2.14
N LEU A 16 -2.69 12.62 3.23
CA LEU A 16 -1.33 12.26 3.63
C LEU A 16 -0.58 11.57 2.49
N ASN A 17 -1.23 10.61 1.83
CA ASN A 17 -0.63 9.81 0.75
C ASN A 17 -0.60 10.54 -0.61
N ARG A 18 -0.52 11.88 -0.58
CA ARG A 18 -0.25 12.80 -1.70
C ARG A 18 0.76 13.87 -1.31
N ASN A 19 1.36 13.77 -0.11
CA ASN A 19 2.26 14.78 0.42
C ASN A 19 3.69 14.27 0.65
N PHE A 20 4.03 13.02 0.26
CA PHE A 20 5.41 12.53 0.34
C PHE A 20 6.32 13.17 -0.72
N PRO A 21 7.63 13.47 -0.40
CA PRO A 21 8.35 13.10 0.82
C PRO A 21 8.03 13.97 2.04
N GLY A 22 7.19 14.99 1.90
CA GLY A 22 6.81 15.88 2.97
C GLY A 22 7.62 17.18 3.02
N ASP A 23 7.23 18.04 3.97
CA ASP A 23 7.86 19.33 4.28
C ASP A 23 7.65 19.62 5.77
N ALA A 24 8.72 19.76 6.53
CA ALA A 24 8.68 20.02 7.97
C ALA A 24 7.99 21.35 8.34
N ASP A 25 8.01 22.32 7.43
CA ASP A 25 7.39 23.64 7.59
C ASP A 25 6.01 23.74 6.88
N GLY A 26 5.55 22.63 6.27
CA GLY A 26 4.32 22.58 5.50
C GLY A 26 3.04 22.38 6.34
N CYS A 27 1.95 22.00 5.66
CA CYS A 27 0.68 21.63 6.30
C CYS A 27 0.84 20.38 7.17
N ASP A 28 -0.19 20.04 7.95
CA ASP A 28 -0.17 18.87 8.85
C ASP A 28 0.18 17.56 8.13
N ALA A 29 -0.39 17.30 6.95
CA ALA A 29 -0.07 16.14 6.14
C ALA A 29 1.40 16.13 5.67
N ALA A 30 1.93 17.27 5.25
CA ALA A 30 3.31 17.39 4.79
C ALA A 30 4.31 17.17 5.93
N ARG A 31 4.03 17.68 7.14
CA ARG A 31 4.87 17.44 8.32
C ARG A 31 4.90 15.97 8.71
N ILE A 32 3.72 15.32 8.77
CA ILE A 32 3.64 13.88 9.07
C ILE A 32 4.36 13.07 7.99
N ALA A 33 4.17 13.40 6.70
CA ALA A 33 4.86 12.73 5.60
C ALA A 33 6.39 12.84 5.72
N ALA A 34 6.90 14.04 6.10
CA ALA A 34 8.34 14.26 6.29
C ALA A 34 8.92 13.39 7.42
N GLU A 35 8.22 13.27 8.54
CA GLU A 35 8.65 12.41 9.66
C GLU A 35 8.68 10.92 9.25
N ILE A 36 7.61 10.43 8.60
CA ILE A 36 7.53 9.04 8.12
C ILE A 36 8.64 8.77 7.10
N PHE A 37 8.82 9.65 6.13
CA PHE A 37 9.84 9.49 5.09
C PHE A 37 11.26 9.49 5.68
N SER A 38 11.54 10.37 6.64
CA SER A 38 12.81 10.42 7.35
C SER A 38 13.09 9.11 8.12
N ASP A 39 12.08 8.54 8.80
CA ASP A 39 12.23 7.27 9.52
C ASP A 39 12.52 6.11 8.56
N ILE A 40 11.84 6.03 7.43
CA ILE A 40 12.10 5.03 6.38
C ILE A 40 13.50 5.20 5.80
N ALA A 41 13.91 6.43 5.48
CA ALA A 41 15.23 6.73 4.95
C ALA A 41 16.35 6.35 5.93
N GLN A 42 16.11 6.50 7.23
CA GLN A 42 17.07 6.10 8.26
C GLN A 42 17.17 4.59 8.44
N ARG A 43 16.03 3.87 8.37
CA ARG A 43 15.96 2.42 8.63
C ARG A 43 16.34 1.57 7.44
N GLN A 44 16.18 2.09 6.22
CA GLN A 44 16.46 1.37 4.97
C GLN A 44 15.87 -0.04 4.95
N PRO A 45 14.54 -0.21 5.08
CA PRO A 45 13.91 -1.53 5.04
C PRO A 45 14.11 -2.19 3.67
N ALA A 46 14.15 -3.53 3.61
CA ALA A 46 14.26 -4.27 2.36
C ALA A 46 13.00 -4.12 1.48
N LEU A 47 11.83 -3.95 2.11
CA LEU A 47 10.54 -3.78 1.42
C LEU A 47 9.60 -2.92 2.28
N LEU A 48 8.81 -2.06 1.66
CA LEU A 48 7.71 -1.31 2.27
C LEU A 48 6.36 -1.89 1.85
N LEU A 49 5.51 -2.24 2.82
CA LEU A 49 4.09 -2.52 2.58
C LEU A 49 3.23 -1.36 3.08
N ASP A 50 2.45 -0.77 2.16
CA ASP A 50 1.49 0.30 2.42
C ASP A 50 0.07 -0.27 2.36
N LEU A 51 -0.57 -0.48 3.53
CA LEU A 51 -1.84 -1.20 3.63
C LEU A 51 -3.03 -0.25 3.59
N HIS A 52 -3.87 -0.40 2.57
CA HIS A 52 -4.99 0.46 2.22
C HIS A 52 -6.31 -0.28 2.09
N GLU A 53 -7.39 0.48 1.97
CA GLU A 53 -8.74 0.00 1.68
C GLU A 53 -9.34 0.80 0.51
N ALA A 54 -9.70 0.09 -0.56
CA ALA A 54 -10.40 0.65 -1.71
C ALA A 54 -11.91 0.78 -1.44
N HIS A 55 -12.52 1.87 -1.89
CA HIS A 55 -13.96 2.10 -1.73
C HIS A 55 -14.82 1.27 -2.65
N GLU A 56 -14.34 0.98 -3.88
CA GLU A 56 -15.10 0.34 -4.93
C GLU A 56 -14.40 -0.91 -5.48
N ALA A 57 -15.21 -1.86 -5.93
CA ALA A 57 -14.72 -3.06 -6.61
C ALA A 57 -14.11 -2.72 -7.97
N SER A 58 -13.13 -3.47 -8.42
CA SER A 58 -12.36 -3.22 -9.65
C SER A 58 -13.18 -3.23 -10.94
N ASP A 59 -14.39 -3.76 -10.92
CA ASP A 59 -15.32 -3.78 -12.07
C ASP A 59 -16.16 -2.50 -12.22
N ASN A 60 -16.08 -1.55 -11.25
CA ASN A 60 -16.88 -0.33 -11.23
C ASN A 60 -16.25 0.87 -12.00
N GLY A 61 -15.18 0.65 -12.75
CA GLY A 61 -14.55 1.67 -13.59
C GLY A 61 -13.05 1.80 -13.41
N ALA A 62 -12.43 2.71 -14.17
CA ALA A 62 -10.97 2.85 -14.26
C ALA A 62 -10.27 3.25 -12.96
N ASP A 63 -10.99 3.90 -12.04
CA ASP A 63 -10.44 4.37 -10.75
C ASP A 63 -10.81 3.44 -9.57
N ALA A 64 -11.55 2.36 -9.85
CA ALA A 64 -11.98 1.40 -8.84
C ALA A 64 -10.91 0.32 -8.64
N LEU A 65 -10.28 0.29 -7.47
CA LEU A 65 -9.10 -0.55 -7.22
C LEU A 65 -9.44 -1.96 -6.72
N GLY A 66 -10.57 -2.13 -6.03
CA GLY A 66 -10.97 -3.43 -5.47
C GLY A 66 -9.91 -4.04 -4.54
N ASN A 67 -9.76 -5.36 -4.60
CA ASN A 67 -8.64 -6.07 -3.98
C ASN A 67 -7.46 -6.04 -4.96
N SER A 68 -6.40 -5.32 -4.63
CA SER A 68 -5.30 -5.10 -5.58
C SER A 68 -3.94 -4.86 -4.95
N LEU A 69 -2.91 -5.00 -5.79
CA LEU A 69 -1.54 -4.57 -5.54
C LEU A 69 -1.24 -3.39 -6.46
N ILE A 70 -0.60 -2.34 -5.92
CA ILE A 70 -0.16 -1.19 -6.71
C ILE A 70 1.34 -1.02 -6.50
N CYS A 71 2.12 -1.16 -7.58
CA CYS A 71 3.58 -1.07 -7.54
C CYS A 71 4.17 -1.06 -8.93
N ASP A 72 5.45 -0.71 -9.02
CA ASP A 72 6.26 -0.96 -10.20
C ASP A 72 6.86 -2.36 -10.08
N ALA A 73 6.25 -3.32 -10.79
CA ALA A 73 6.63 -4.73 -10.75
C ALA A 73 7.90 -5.00 -11.59
N SER A 74 9.07 -4.76 -11.02
CA SER A 74 10.37 -5.03 -11.65
C SER A 74 11.32 -5.77 -10.71
N GLY A 75 12.29 -6.51 -11.28
CA GLY A 75 13.28 -7.27 -10.52
C GLY A 75 12.66 -8.25 -9.53
N GLU A 76 13.28 -8.42 -8.37
CA GLU A 76 12.84 -9.33 -7.30
C GLU A 76 11.43 -9.02 -6.79
N THR A 77 11.06 -7.73 -6.73
CA THR A 77 9.70 -7.31 -6.38
C THR A 77 8.69 -7.82 -7.40
N GLY A 78 9.06 -7.85 -8.69
CA GLY A 78 8.20 -8.40 -9.75
C GLY A 78 7.95 -9.90 -9.58
N GLU A 79 8.94 -10.68 -9.14
CA GLU A 79 8.79 -12.12 -8.86
C GLU A 79 7.83 -12.34 -7.68
N LEU A 80 8.03 -11.65 -6.57
CA LEU A 80 7.13 -11.70 -5.41
C LEU A 80 5.68 -11.38 -5.80
N ILE A 81 5.47 -10.29 -6.55
CA ILE A 81 4.13 -9.87 -6.99
C ILE A 81 3.49 -10.94 -7.87
N TRP A 82 4.25 -11.52 -8.80
CA TRP A 82 3.74 -12.56 -9.67
C TRP A 82 3.29 -13.80 -8.90
N GLU A 83 4.07 -14.22 -7.91
CA GLU A 83 3.69 -15.30 -7.01
C GLU A 83 2.44 -14.98 -6.19
N MET A 84 2.32 -13.75 -5.66
CA MET A 84 1.13 -13.30 -4.93
C MET A 84 -0.13 -13.31 -5.80
N LEU A 85 -0.04 -12.87 -7.05
CA LEU A 85 -1.15 -12.89 -8.00
C LEU A 85 -1.61 -14.33 -8.27
N LEU A 86 -0.68 -15.24 -8.56
CA LEU A 86 -0.98 -16.66 -8.76
C LEU A 86 -1.60 -17.31 -7.51
N ALA A 87 -1.08 -16.99 -6.32
CA ALA A 87 -1.62 -17.46 -5.04
C ALA A 87 -3.04 -16.95 -4.80
N SER A 88 -3.33 -15.72 -5.22
CA SER A 88 -4.68 -15.14 -5.11
C SER A 88 -5.66 -15.79 -6.09
N GLU A 89 -5.25 -16.08 -7.33
CA GLU A 89 -6.09 -16.73 -8.34
C GLU A 89 -6.48 -18.15 -7.94
N ASN A 90 -5.57 -18.90 -7.34
CA ASN A 90 -5.84 -20.27 -6.90
C ASN A 90 -6.50 -20.37 -5.51
N GLY A 91 -6.81 -19.20 -4.89
CA GLY A 91 -7.53 -19.09 -3.62
C GLY A 91 -6.70 -19.41 -2.38
N THR A 92 -5.35 -19.47 -2.50
CA THR A 92 -4.48 -19.72 -1.33
C THR A 92 -4.16 -18.47 -0.53
N LEU A 93 -4.26 -17.27 -1.14
CA LEU A 93 -3.98 -15.99 -0.49
C LEU A 93 -5.25 -15.16 -0.19
N TYR A 94 -6.20 -15.13 -1.14
CA TYR A 94 -7.44 -14.36 -1.04
C TYR A 94 -8.66 -15.20 -1.40
N ALA A 95 -9.81 -14.79 -0.89
CA ALA A 95 -11.10 -15.31 -1.36
C ALA A 95 -11.43 -14.86 -2.80
N SER A 96 -10.92 -13.71 -3.20
CA SER A 96 -11.06 -13.15 -4.55
C SER A 96 -9.67 -12.84 -5.13
N PRO A 97 -9.47 -13.00 -6.46
CA PRO A 97 -8.22 -12.68 -7.11
C PRO A 97 -7.80 -11.22 -6.91
N LEU A 98 -6.49 -10.99 -6.79
CA LEU A 98 -5.89 -9.67 -6.75
C LEU A 98 -5.72 -9.12 -8.17
N THR A 99 -5.90 -7.81 -8.33
CA THR A 99 -5.58 -7.10 -9.57
C THR A 99 -4.27 -6.33 -9.40
N LEU A 100 -3.40 -6.35 -10.40
CA LEU A 100 -2.19 -5.54 -10.40
C LEU A 100 -2.43 -4.20 -11.11
N TYR A 101 -2.11 -3.11 -10.43
CA TYR A 101 -2.02 -1.77 -11.01
C TYR A 101 -0.58 -1.28 -10.95
N GLY A 102 -0.11 -0.69 -12.04
CA GLY A 102 1.20 -0.03 -12.11
C GLY A 102 1.14 1.45 -11.73
N SER A 103 2.33 2.05 -11.66
CA SER A 103 2.52 3.51 -11.50
C SER A 103 1.77 4.13 -10.32
N PRO A 104 2.23 3.90 -9.08
CA PRO A 104 1.67 4.55 -7.89
C PRO A 104 1.52 6.07 -8.08
N PRO A 105 0.49 6.72 -7.49
CA PRO A 105 0.26 8.15 -7.66
C PRO A 105 1.44 9.00 -7.18
N ARG A 106 1.67 10.15 -7.83
CA ARG A 106 2.65 11.14 -7.35
C ARG A 106 2.32 11.59 -5.93
N GLY A 107 3.36 11.74 -5.10
CA GLY A 107 3.23 12.11 -3.70
C GLY A 107 2.71 10.99 -2.80
N SER A 108 2.47 9.78 -3.30
CA SER A 108 2.26 8.60 -2.45
C SER A 108 3.57 8.14 -1.82
N ILE A 109 3.49 7.51 -0.65
CA ILE A 109 4.64 6.92 0.02
C ILE A 109 5.33 5.88 -0.87
N ASN A 110 4.55 4.98 -1.50
CA ASN A 110 5.04 3.94 -2.38
C ASN A 110 5.94 4.53 -3.48
N ARG A 111 5.38 5.45 -4.30
CA ARG A 111 6.15 6.05 -5.40
C ARG A 111 7.37 6.81 -4.91
N THR A 112 7.22 7.60 -3.84
CA THR A 112 8.30 8.45 -3.35
C THR A 112 9.46 7.65 -2.78
N VAL A 113 9.16 6.59 -2.03
CA VAL A 113 10.17 5.70 -1.44
C VAL A 113 10.91 4.93 -2.54
N THR A 114 10.19 4.43 -3.55
CA THR A 114 10.80 3.73 -4.68
C THR A 114 11.68 4.67 -5.52
N GLU A 115 11.20 5.89 -5.86
CA GLU A 115 11.94 6.82 -6.70
C GLU A 115 13.14 7.48 -6.00
N GLN A 116 13.06 7.76 -4.68
CA GLN A 116 14.07 8.56 -3.98
C GLN A 116 15.00 7.75 -3.07
N LEU A 117 14.54 6.61 -2.57
CA LEU A 117 15.32 5.76 -1.66
C LEU A 117 15.72 4.42 -2.30
N GLU A 118 15.21 4.12 -3.49
CA GLU A 118 15.40 2.83 -4.18
C GLU A 118 14.91 1.62 -3.35
N ILE A 119 13.98 1.86 -2.41
CA ILE A 119 13.38 0.81 -1.60
C ILE A 119 12.13 0.29 -2.32
N PRO A 120 12.02 -1.01 -2.59
CA PRO A 120 10.81 -1.61 -3.14
C PRO A 120 9.59 -1.32 -2.26
N ALA A 121 8.47 -0.98 -2.88
CA ALA A 121 7.24 -0.67 -2.15
C ALA A 121 6.01 -1.26 -2.85
N ILE A 122 5.10 -1.83 -2.08
CA ILE A 122 3.83 -2.39 -2.55
C ILE A 122 2.70 -1.77 -1.75
N THR A 123 1.76 -1.10 -2.42
CA THR A 123 0.49 -0.74 -1.81
C THR A 123 -0.49 -1.88 -1.99
N VAL A 124 -1.10 -2.32 -0.91
CA VAL A 124 -2.10 -3.41 -0.87
C VAL A 124 -3.46 -2.79 -0.59
N GLU A 125 -4.39 -2.95 -1.51
CA GLU A 125 -5.78 -2.51 -1.33
C GLU A 125 -6.67 -3.70 -0.99
N THR A 126 -7.51 -3.56 0.04
CA THR A 126 -8.63 -4.48 0.31
C THR A 126 -9.95 -3.76 0.08
N LEU A 127 -10.97 -4.47 -0.39
CA LEU A 127 -12.26 -3.85 -0.69
C LEU A 127 -13.02 -3.50 0.60
N ARG A 128 -13.24 -2.22 0.85
CA ARG A 128 -13.87 -1.69 2.08
C ARG A 128 -15.29 -2.20 2.32
N THR A 129 -16.00 -2.62 1.31
CA THR A 129 -17.35 -3.17 1.44
C THR A 129 -17.37 -4.61 1.97
N GLU A 130 -16.22 -5.29 2.02
CA GLU A 130 -16.10 -6.59 2.66
C GLU A 130 -16.19 -6.48 4.19
N PRO A 131 -16.63 -7.56 4.89
CA PRO A 131 -16.63 -7.59 6.35
C PRO A 131 -15.24 -7.28 6.95
N LEU A 132 -15.17 -6.48 8.02
CA LEU A 132 -13.92 -6.10 8.66
C LEU A 132 -13.01 -7.30 8.95
N ALA A 133 -13.55 -8.40 9.45
CA ALA A 133 -12.77 -9.61 9.74
C ALA A 133 -12.10 -10.20 8.48
N GLN A 134 -12.75 -10.07 7.32
CA GLN A 134 -12.19 -10.52 6.05
C GLN A 134 -11.06 -9.60 5.60
N ARG A 135 -11.26 -8.28 5.66
CA ARG A 135 -10.22 -7.28 5.30
C ARG A 135 -8.97 -7.43 6.15
N VAL A 136 -9.13 -7.57 7.48
CA VAL A 136 -8.02 -7.81 8.41
C VAL A 136 -7.31 -9.12 8.08
N ARG A 137 -8.04 -10.19 7.80
CA ARG A 137 -7.45 -11.48 7.40
C ARG A 137 -6.63 -11.33 6.12
N ASN A 138 -7.18 -10.67 5.10
CA ASN A 138 -6.52 -10.47 3.83
C ASN A 138 -5.18 -9.74 4.00
N HIS A 139 -5.15 -8.64 4.75
CA HIS A 139 -3.89 -7.94 5.05
C HIS A 139 -2.90 -8.82 5.82
N LEU A 140 -3.36 -9.58 6.83
CA LEU A 140 -2.49 -10.47 7.59
C LEU A 140 -1.91 -11.60 6.75
N GLU A 141 -2.68 -12.17 5.83
CA GLU A 141 -2.20 -13.21 4.91
C GLU A 141 -1.13 -12.67 3.97
N ILE A 142 -1.31 -11.47 3.43
CA ILE A 142 -0.29 -10.82 2.60
C ILE A 142 0.99 -10.55 3.40
N VAL A 143 0.89 -9.97 4.58
CA VAL A 143 2.06 -9.71 5.42
C VAL A 143 2.80 -11.01 5.74
N LYS A 144 2.08 -12.08 6.10
CA LYS A 144 2.70 -13.39 6.35
C LYS A 144 3.37 -13.96 5.09
N TYR A 145 2.71 -13.86 3.95
CA TYR A 145 3.26 -14.34 2.68
C TYR A 145 4.59 -13.64 2.35
N VAL A 146 4.63 -12.32 2.48
CA VAL A 146 5.84 -11.54 2.27
C VAL A 146 6.94 -11.93 3.26
N LEU A 147 6.62 -12.06 4.56
CA LEU A 147 7.61 -12.48 5.57
C LEU A 147 8.16 -13.89 5.31
N GLN A 148 7.33 -14.81 4.80
CA GLN A 148 7.78 -16.15 4.39
C GLN A 148 8.67 -16.09 3.16
N TYR A 149 8.32 -15.29 2.16
CA TYR A 149 9.13 -15.07 0.97
C TYR A 149 10.52 -14.52 1.32
N GLU A 150 10.58 -13.58 2.25
CA GLU A 150 11.82 -12.99 2.76
C GLU A 150 12.57 -13.88 3.78
N ASN A 151 12.10 -15.10 4.04
CA ASN A 151 12.67 -16.02 5.05
C ASN A 151 12.72 -15.42 6.46
N MET A 152 11.74 -14.61 6.84
CA MET A 152 11.59 -13.99 8.16
C MET A 152 10.62 -14.75 9.09
N LEU A 153 9.89 -15.74 8.56
CA LEU A 153 8.97 -16.64 9.28
C LEU A 153 9.26 -18.09 8.94
#